data_5da766099cc94d90a323f107513d87f1
#
_entry.id   5da766099cc94d90a323f107513d87f1
#
_cell.length_a   1.000
_cell.length_b   1.000
_cell.length_c   1.000
_cell.angle_alpha   90.00
_cell.angle_beta   90.00
_cell.angle_gamma   90.00
#
_symmetry.space_group_name_H-M   'P 1'
#
loop_
_entity.id
_entity.type
_entity.pdbx_description
1 polymer ?
#
loop_
_entity_poly.entity_id
_entity_poly.type
_entity_poly.pdbx_seq_one_letter_code
_entity_poly.pdbx_strand_id
1 'polypeptide(L)'
;MYKPSYNSRQASLFWDLETMLDSKHPLFKLANMIDWSLFEKSFAPLFCADNGRPPKPIRLMTDLLMLKHLRNVSDEQVVVQFTENAYYQYFCGLEAFSISAPCASSELVHFRHRIGEEGVELILKESIRINLAMEDKKKEEDDRNKGKDGRGRKSDKEQTHS
;
A
#
# COMPACT_ATOMS: atom_id res chain seq x y z
N MET A 1 -20.03 26.50 23.53
CA MET A 1 -19.44 25.53 22.59
C MET A 1 -18.19 24.96 23.24
N TYR A 2 -18.28 23.74 23.73
CA TYR A 2 -17.15 23.04 24.34
C TYR A 2 -16.19 22.61 23.23
N LYS A 3 -15.00 23.20 23.18
CA LYS A 3 -13.90 22.67 22.37
C LYS A 3 -13.08 21.75 23.29
N PRO A 4 -13.11 20.43 23.09
CA PRO A 4 -12.19 19.57 23.79
C PRO A 4 -10.77 19.96 23.36
N SER A 5 -9.93 20.31 24.33
CA SER A 5 -8.49 20.46 24.08
C SER A 5 -7.90 19.09 23.79
N TYR A 6 -7.92 18.68 22.54
CA TYR A 6 -7.25 17.48 22.10
C TYR A 6 -5.74 17.71 22.20
N ASN A 7 -5.11 17.00 23.11
CA ASN A 7 -3.66 16.93 23.16
C ASN A 7 -3.18 16.19 21.91
N SER A 8 -2.54 16.89 21.00
CA SER A 8 -2.13 16.36 19.68
C SER A 8 -1.28 15.09 19.76
N ARG A 9 -0.58 14.86 20.86
CA ARG A 9 0.17 13.63 21.12
C ARG A 9 -0.71 12.42 21.44
N GLN A 10 -1.83 12.61 22.14
CA GLN A 10 -2.78 11.53 22.43
C GLN A 10 -3.62 11.17 21.19
N ALA A 11 -3.99 12.14 20.38
CA ALA A 11 -4.68 11.91 19.13
C ALA A 11 -3.80 11.07 18.17
N SER A 12 -2.50 11.34 18.08
CA SER A 12 -1.56 10.59 17.26
C SER A 12 -1.44 9.13 17.67
N LEU A 13 -1.48 8.81 18.97
CA LEU A 13 -1.38 7.44 19.48
C LEU A 13 -2.62 6.59 19.18
N PHE A 14 -3.81 7.21 19.13
CA PHE A 14 -5.08 6.50 18.89
C PHE A 14 -5.48 6.43 17.41
N TRP A 15 -4.88 7.25 16.54
CA TRP A 15 -5.24 7.39 15.13
C TRP A 15 -4.11 7.03 14.17
N ASP A 16 -3.12 6.27 14.66
CA ASP A 16 -2.06 5.73 13.83
C ASP A 16 -2.64 4.64 12.90
N LEU A 17 -2.50 4.85 11.58
CA LEU A 17 -3.00 3.92 10.56
C LEU A 17 -2.41 2.52 10.72
N GLU A 18 -1.13 2.41 11.09
CA GLU A 18 -0.48 1.11 11.26
C GLU A 18 -1.15 0.25 12.33
N THR A 19 -1.61 0.85 13.42
CA THR A 19 -2.28 0.15 14.53
C THR A 19 -3.76 -0.05 14.31
N MET A 20 -4.42 0.84 13.55
CA MET A 20 -5.86 0.80 13.30
C MET A 20 -6.27 -0.15 12.18
N LEU A 21 -5.39 -0.35 11.18
CA LEU A 21 -5.70 -1.14 9.99
C LEU A 21 -5.43 -2.63 10.23
N ASP A 22 -6.16 -3.45 9.51
CA ASP A 22 -5.94 -4.91 9.50
C ASP A 22 -4.64 -5.24 8.75
N SER A 23 -3.67 -5.78 9.48
CA SER A 23 -2.38 -6.20 8.92
C SER A 23 -2.48 -7.34 7.90
N LYS A 24 -3.62 -8.03 7.85
CA LYS A 24 -3.90 -9.09 6.87
C LYS A 24 -4.44 -8.55 5.55
N HIS A 25 -4.85 -7.29 5.51
CA HIS A 25 -5.36 -6.67 4.29
C HIS A 25 -4.29 -6.67 3.18
N PRO A 26 -4.65 -7.00 1.91
CA PRO A 26 -3.68 -7.09 0.82
C PRO A 26 -2.83 -5.83 0.62
N LEU A 27 -3.43 -4.65 0.66
CA LEU A 27 -2.69 -3.38 0.52
C LEU A 27 -1.73 -3.11 1.68
N PHE A 28 -2.10 -3.51 2.91
CA PHE A 28 -1.21 -3.40 4.07
C PHE A 28 0.05 -4.27 3.88
N LYS A 29 -0.14 -5.51 3.46
CA LYS A 29 0.96 -6.43 3.16
C LYS A 29 1.83 -5.92 2.01
N LEU A 30 1.23 -5.44 0.93
CA LEU A 30 1.95 -4.89 -0.22
C LEU A 30 2.80 -3.68 0.17
N ALA A 31 2.26 -2.76 0.98
CA ALA A 31 2.99 -1.59 1.45
C ALA A 31 4.29 -1.95 2.18
N ASN A 32 4.30 -3.06 2.90
CA ASN A 32 5.48 -3.55 3.63
C ASN A 32 6.43 -4.42 2.79
N MET A 33 6.04 -4.77 1.57
CA MET A 33 6.87 -5.57 0.66
C MET A 33 7.62 -4.73 -0.38
N ILE A 34 7.19 -3.49 -0.61
CA ILE A 34 7.77 -2.61 -1.62
C ILE A 34 9.06 -1.99 -1.09
N ASP A 35 10.10 -1.99 -1.91
CA ASP A 35 11.31 -1.21 -1.66
C ASP A 35 11.11 0.24 -2.13
N TRP A 36 10.59 1.06 -1.24
CA TRP A 36 10.36 2.48 -1.52
C TRP A 36 11.64 3.26 -1.83
N SER A 37 12.76 2.82 -1.28
CA SER A 37 14.06 3.48 -1.51
C SER A 37 14.52 3.38 -2.96
N LEU A 38 14.11 2.35 -3.68
CA LEU A 38 14.38 2.17 -5.10
C LEU A 38 13.85 3.36 -5.92
N PHE A 39 12.60 3.74 -5.66
CA PHE A 39 11.95 4.84 -6.38
C PHE A 39 12.55 6.20 -6.00
N GLU A 40 12.82 6.41 -4.72
CA GLU A 40 13.45 7.64 -4.25
C GLU A 40 14.81 7.85 -4.91
N LYS A 41 15.65 6.83 -4.95
CA LYS A 41 16.96 6.87 -5.61
C LYS A 41 16.87 7.09 -7.11
N SER A 42 15.88 6.47 -7.76
CA SER A 42 15.70 6.54 -9.21
C SER A 42 15.13 7.87 -9.67
N PHE A 43 14.24 8.48 -8.89
CA PHE A 43 13.48 9.65 -9.31
C PHE A 43 13.99 10.96 -8.73
N ALA A 44 14.61 10.98 -7.57
CA ALA A 44 15.14 12.22 -6.97
C ALA A 44 16.03 13.05 -7.91
N PRO A 45 16.97 12.46 -8.68
CA PRO A 45 17.80 13.21 -9.61
C PRO A 45 17.01 13.94 -10.70
N LEU A 46 15.81 13.44 -11.07
CA LEU A 46 14.98 14.03 -12.11
C LEU A 46 14.32 15.35 -11.66
N PHE A 47 14.21 15.56 -10.35
CA PHE A 47 13.56 16.74 -9.76
C PHE A 47 14.56 17.78 -9.25
N CYS A 48 15.79 17.40 -8.97
CA CYS A 48 16.84 18.30 -8.49
C CYS A 48 17.41 19.23 -9.58
N ALA A 49 17.20 18.91 -10.87
CA ALA A 49 17.77 19.68 -11.98
C ALA A 49 17.06 21.01 -12.26
N ASP A 50 15.81 21.16 -11.86
CA ASP A 50 15.08 22.42 -11.93
C ASP A 50 15.02 23.02 -10.52
N ASN A 51 15.39 24.28 -10.38
CA ASN A 51 15.39 25.07 -9.13
C ASN A 51 14.04 25.08 -8.40
N GLY A 52 13.19 24.09 -8.67
CA GLY A 52 11.91 23.89 -8.10
C GLY A 52 11.94 22.83 -7.02
N ARG A 53 11.48 23.16 -5.86
CA ARG A 53 10.96 22.25 -4.87
C ARG A 53 10.02 21.24 -5.56
N PRO A 54 10.20 19.91 -5.39
CA PRO A 54 9.18 18.96 -5.83
C PRO A 54 7.84 19.38 -5.20
N PRO A 55 6.78 19.59 -5.98
CA PRO A 55 5.51 20.11 -5.44
C PRO A 55 4.89 19.11 -4.46
N LYS A 56 5.20 17.83 -4.61
CA LYS A 56 4.74 16.74 -3.73
C LYS A 56 5.85 15.71 -3.53
N PRO A 57 5.87 14.98 -2.38
CA PRO A 57 6.85 13.93 -2.15
C PRO A 57 6.86 12.87 -3.26
N ILE A 58 8.05 12.47 -3.67
CA ILE A 58 8.26 11.44 -4.71
C ILE A 58 7.53 10.14 -4.33
N ARG A 59 7.65 9.73 -3.08
CA ARG A 59 6.96 8.54 -2.58
C ARG A 59 5.45 8.62 -2.81
N LEU A 60 4.80 9.70 -2.37
CA LEU A 60 3.36 9.88 -2.54
C LEU A 60 2.92 9.74 -4.00
N MET A 61 3.62 10.42 -4.90
CA MET A 61 3.27 10.42 -6.33
C MET A 61 3.50 9.04 -6.97
N THR A 62 4.58 8.37 -6.62
CA THR A 62 4.89 6.99 -7.04
C THR A 62 3.83 6.02 -6.55
N ASP A 63 3.45 6.13 -5.28
CA ASP A 63 2.47 5.25 -4.64
C ASP A 63 1.09 5.40 -5.28
N LEU A 64 0.68 6.63 -5.59
CA LEU A 64 -0.58 6.89 -6.29
C LEU A 64 -0.60 6.29 -7.70
N LEU A 65 0.49 6.40 -8.44
CA LEU A 65 0.62 5.75 -9.75
C LEU A 65 0.57 4.22 -9.63
N MET A 66 1.21 3.66 -8.63
CA MET A 66 1.17 2.22 -8.38
C MET A 66 -0.23 1.75 -8.02
N LEU A 67 -0.92 2.44 -7.12
CA LEU A 67 -2.32 2.16 -6.76
C LEU A 67 -3.25 2.26 -7.97
N LYS A 68 -3.06 3.25 -8.81
CA LYS A 68 -3.81 3.40 -10.07
C LYS A 68 -3.71 2.13 -10.92
N HIS A 69 -2.52 1.58 -11.09
CA HIS A 69 -2.30 0.36 -11.86
C HIS A 69 -2.84 -0.88 -11.15
N LEU A 70 -2.61 -1.01 -9.84
CA LEU A 70 -3.10 -2.15 -9.05
C LEU A 70 -4.63 -2.24 -9.00
N ARG A 71 -5.30 -1.10 -9.00
CA ARG A 71 -6.77 -1.00 -8.92
C ARG A 71 -7.45 -0.76 -10.27
N ASN A 72 -6.67 -0.52 -11.32
CA ASN A 72 -7.17 -0.23 -12.67
C ASN A 72 -8.19 0.92 -12.68
N VAL A 73 -7.81 2.04 -12.11
CA VAL A 73 -8.61 3.27 -12.01
C VAL A 73 -7.97 4.44 -12.73
N SER A 74 -8.72 5.51 -12.96
CA SER A 74 -8.20 6.75 -13.56
C SER A 74 -7.38 7.59 -12.57
N ASP A 75 -6.67 8.59 -13.08
CA ASP A 75 -5.93 9.55 -12.24
C ASP A 75 -6.87 10.29 -11.28
N GLU A 76 -8.04 10.70 -11.76
CA GLU A 76 -9.05 11.36 -10.93
C GLU A 76 -9.62 10.42 -9.87
N GLN A 77 -9.91 9.17 -10.24
CA GLN A 77 -10.47 8.18 -9.32
C GLN A 77 -9.51 7.83 -8.20
N VAL A 78 -8.22 7.63 -8.49
CA VAL A 78 -7.26 7.29 -7.44
C VAL A 78 -7.10 8.41 -6.42
N VAL A 79 -7.14 9.66 -6.86
CA VAL A 79 -7.09 10.83 -5.97
C VAL A 79 -8.33 10.90 -5.05
N VAL A 80 -9.52 10.68 -5.59
CA VAL A 80 -10.76 10.64 -4.81
C VAL A 80 -10.76 9.46 -3.84
N GLN A 81 -10.42 8.27 -4.31
CA GLN A 81 -10.38 7.06 -3.48
C GLN A 81 -9.36 7.15 -2.34
N PHE A 82 -8.25 7.86 -2.54
CA PHE A 82 -7.30 8.13 -1.47
C PHE A 82 -7.94 8.84 -0.28
N THR A 83 -8.79 9.81 -0.51
CA THR A 83 -9.47 10.56 0.57
C THR A 83 -10.49 9.72 1.35
N GLU A 84 -10.96 8.65 0.76
CA GLU A 84 -12.01 7.77 1.31
C GLU A 84 -11.46 6.45 1.86
N ASN A 85 -10.22 6.10 1.56
CA ASN A 85 -9.66 4.79 1.86
C ASN A 85 -8.39 4.88 2.70
N ALA A 86 -8.50 4.47 3.96
CA ALA A 86 -7.39 4.48 4.90
C ALA A 86 -6.23 3.55 4.49
N TYR A 87 -6.51 2.43 3.82
CA TYR A 87 -5.46 1.54 3.28
C TYR A 87 -4.67 2.18 2.16
N TYR A 88 -5.29 3.00 1.31
CA TYR A 88 -4.58 3.78 0.31
C TYR A 88 -3.62 4.78 0.97
N GLN A 89 -4.08 5.44 2.02
CA GLN A 89 -3.26 6.40 2.76
C GLN A 89 -2.08 5.73 3.46
N TYR A 90 -2.30 4.59 4.08
CA TYR A 90 -1.22 3.79 4.65
C TYR A 90 -0.21 3.35 3.60
N PHE A 91 -0.68 2.85 2.46
CA PHE A 91 0.16 2.48 1.32
C PHE A 91 1.02 3.67 0.83
N CYS A 92 0.45 4.86 0.80
CA CYS A 92 1.16 6.10 0.46
C CYS A 92 2.04 6.68 1.59
N GLY A 93 2.19 5.97 2.68
CA GLY A 93 3.11 6.32 3.75
C GLY A 93 2.59 7.33 4.75
N LEU A 94 1.29 7.61 4.79
CA LEU A 94 0.70 8.44 5.82
C LEU A 94 0.67 7.69 7.16
N GLU A 95 0.95 8.41 8.23
CA GLU A 95 0.86 7.88 9.59
C GLU A 95 -0.55 8.02 10.18
N ALA A 96 -1.26 9.09 9.81
CA ALA A 96 -2.61 9.39 10.27
C ALA A 96 -3.54 9.66 9.09
N PHE A 97 -4.83 9.38 9.29
CA PHE A 97 -5.85 9.60 8.27
C PHE A 97 -6.01 11.10 7.95
N SER A 98 -6.01 11.42 6.65
CA SER A 98 -6.22 12.76 6.12
C SER A 98 -7.48 12.83 5.27
N ILE A 99 -8.28 13.88 5.45
CA ILE A 99 -9.45 14.15 4.62
C ILE A 99 -9.11 14.98 3.37
N SER A 100 -7.87 15.44 3.27
CA SER A 100 -7.41 16.29 2.17
C SER A 100 -7.00 15.46 0.96
N ALA A 101 -7.26 15.97 -0.26
CA ALA A 101 -6.73 15.38 -1.48
C ALA A 101 -5.18 15.39 -1.43
N PRO A 102 -4.52 14.30 -1.89
CA PRO A 102 -3.06 14.21 -1.85
C PRO A 102 -2.41 15.14 -2.86
N CYS A 103 -3.06 15.34 -3.99
CA CYS A 103 -2.64 16.20 -5.10
C CYS A 103 -3.80 16.42 -6.04
N ALA A 104 -3.63 17.30 -7.04
CA ALA A 104 -4.53 17.36 -8.19
C ALA A 104 -4.21 16.21 -9.17
N SER A 105 -5.20 15.73 -9.91
CA SER A 105 -4.99 14.68 -10.92
C SER A 105 -4.00 15.10 -12.00
N SER A 106 -3.98 16.39 -12.34
CA SER A 106 -3.00 16.97 -13.27
C SER A 106 -1.56 16.86 -12.80
N GLU A 107 -1.32 16.90 -11.48
CA GLU A 107 0.02 16.72 -10.91
C GLU A 107 0.53 15.29 -11.12
N LEU A 108 -0.35 14.28 -11.09
CA LEU A 108 0.01 12.90 -11.46
C LEU A 108 0.42 12.78 -12.91
N VAL A 109 -0.28 13.44 -13.81
CA VAL A 109 0.09 13.49 -15.24
C VAL A 109 1.47 14.11 -15.42
N HIS A 110 1.73 15.25 -14.79
CA HIS A 110 3.05 15.91 -14.83
C HIS A 110 4.16 15.04 -14.24
N PHE A 111 3.90 14.38 -13.12
CA PHE A 111 4.86 13.46 -12.51
C PHE A 111 5.20 12.29 -13.45
N ARG A 112 4.20 11.68 -14.07
CA ARG A 112 4.39 10.60 -15.05
C ARG A 112 5.24 11.04 -16.23
N HIS A 113 5.00 12.22 -16.77
CA HIS A 113 5.83 12.79 -17.83
C HIS A 113 7.27 13.04 -17.37
N ARG A 114 7.44 13.49 -16.13
CA ARG A 114 8.75 13.78 -15.56
C ARG A 114 9.61 12.54 -15.37
N ILE A 115 9.05 11.46 -14.85
CA ILE A 115 9.76 10.20 -14.69
C ILE A 115 9.97 9.45 -16.02
N GLY A 116 9.18 9.77 -17.06
CA GLY A 116 9.27 9.19 -18.38
C GLY A 116 8.85 7.71 -18.45
N GLU A 117 9.01 7.13 -19.63
CA GLU A 117 8.64 5.72 -19.88
C GLU A 117 9.45 4.75 -19.00
N GLU A 118 10.72 5.02 -18.80
CA GLU A 118 11.60 4.20 -17.94
C GLU A 118 11.12 4.19 -16.49
N GLY A 119 10.70 5.35 -15.97
CA GLY A 119 10.15 5.46 -14.61
C GLY A 119 8.82 4.74 -14.45
N VAL A 120 7.93 4.87 -15.41
CA VAL A 120 6.65 4.12 -15.43
C VAL A 120 6.90 2.62 -15.51
N GLU A 121 7.82 2.18 -16.35
CA GLU A 121 8.19 0.78 -16.45
C GLU A 121 8.75 0.23 -15.14
N LEU A 122 9.56 1.00 -14.43
CA LEU A 122 10.08 0.62 -13.12
C LEU A 122 8.94 0.40 -12.10
N ILE A 123 7.95 1.28 -12.07
CA ILE A 123 6.76 1.15 -11.22
C ILE A 123 5.97 -0.11 -11.57
N LEU A 124 5.76 -0.38 -12.86
CA LEU A 124 5.04 -1.56 -13.32
C LEU A 124 5.77 -2.85 -12.98
N LYS A 125 7.08 -2.90 -13.18
CA LYS A 125 7.91 -4.06 -12.84
C LYS A 125 7.85 -4.37 -11.34
N GLU A 126 7.94 -3.36 -10.49
CA GLU A 126 7.84 -3.55 -9.05
C GLU A 126 6.43 -4.01 -8.64
N SER A 127 5.38 -3.47 -9.24
CA SER A 127 3.99 -3.91 -9.03
C SER A 127 3.80 -5.39 -9.36
N ILE A 128 4.34 -5.83 -10.47
CA ILE A 128 4.27 -7.24 -10.89
C ILE A 128 5.06 -8.13 -9.92
N ARG A 129 6.26 -7.71 -9.53
CA ARG A 129 7.11 -8.45 -8.60
C ARG A 129 6.40 -8.71 -7.27
N ILE A 130 5.80 -7.67 -6.69
CA ILE A 130 5.11 -7.80 -5.40
C ILE A 130 3.82 -8.62 -5.50
N ASN A 131 3.07 -8.50 -6.60
CA ASN A 131 1.88 -9.32 -6.81
C ASN A 131 2.22 -10.82 -6.90
N LEU A 132 3.24 -11.18 -7.64
CA LEU A 132 3.72 -12.57 -7.72
C LEU A 132 4.17 -13.09 -6.36
N ALA A 133 4.92 -12.29 -5.60
CA ALA A 133 5.35 -12.67 -4.25
C ALA A 133 4.17 -12.85 -3.28
N MET A 134 3.10 -12.10 -3.45
CA MET A 134 1.86 -12.25 -2.67
C MET A 134 1.12 -13.54 -3.01
N GLU A 135 1.04 -13.88 -4.30
CA GLU A 135 0.39 -15.12 -4.75
C GLU A 135 1.13 -16.36 -4.23
N ASP A 136 2.45 -16.35 -4.26
CA ASP A 136 3.27 -17.45 -3.75
C ASP A 136 3.08 -17.65 -2.25
N LYS A 137 3.09 -16.57 -1.46
CA LYS A 137 2.80 -16.64 -0.01
C LYS A 137 1.41 -17.18 0.29
N LYS A 138 0.41 -16.78 -0.50
CA LYS A 138 -0.96 -17.27 -0.35
C LYS A 138 -1.06 -18.77 -0.62
N LYS A 139 -0.39 -19.25 -1.65
CA LYS A 139 -0.33 -20.70 -1.95
C LYS A 139 0.32 -21.50 -0.81
N GLU A 140 1.43 -20.99 -0.26
CA GLU A 140 2.12 -21.64 0.88
C GLU A 140 1.24 -21.68 2.14
N GLU A 141 0.44 -20.64 2.40
CA GLU A 141 -0.50 -20.62 3.52
C GLU A 141 -1.66 -21.60 3.34
N ASP A 142 -2.21 -21.67 2.13
CA ASP A 142 -3.28 -22.61 1.78
C ASP A 142 -2.82 -24.07 1.88
N ASP A 143 -1.62 -24.38 1.43
CA ASP A 143 -1.04 -25.74 1.51
C ASP A 143 -0.75 -26.13 2.97
N ARG A 144 -0.29 -25.20 3.81
CA ARG A 144 -0.11 -25.44 5.25
C ARG A 144 -1.43 -25.71 5.97
N ASN A 145 -2.50 -25.04 5.59
CA ASN A 145 -3.83 -25.24 6.16
C ASN A 145 -4.44 -26.57 5.74
N LYS A 146 -4.30 -26.98 4.50
CA LYS A 146 -4.73 -28.30 4.03
C LYS A 146 -4.00 -29.46 4.73
N GLY A 147 -2.72 -29.26 5.04
CA GLY A 147 -1.92 -30.25 5.78
C GLY A 147 -2.33 -30.45 7.24
N LYS A 148 -2.98 -29.46 7.86
CA LYS A 148 -3.46 -29.54 9.25
C LYS A 148 -4.80 -30.26 9.35
N ASP A 149 -5.70 -30.12 8.38
CA ASP A 149 -7.00 -30.81 8.35
C ASP A 149 -6.88 -32.32 8.07
N GLY A 150 -5.80 -32.74 7.40
CA GLY A 150 -5.54 -34.15 7.09
C GLY A 150 -5.10 -35.00 8.29
N ARG A 151 -4.67 -34.40 9.41
CA ARG A 151 -4.18 -35.12 10.59
C ARG A 151 -5.24 -35.40 11.65
N GLY A 152 -6.44 -34.85 11.53
CA GLY A 152 -7.53 -34.99 12.52
C GLY A 152 -8.49 -36.16 12.27
N ARG A 153 -8.30 -36.98 11.22
CA ARG A 153 -9.26 -38.04 10.83
C ARG A 153 -8.75 -39.48 10.95
N LYS A 154 -7.71 -39.74 11.71
CA LYS A 154 -7.17 -41.11 11.90
C LYS A 154 -7.09 -41.57 13.34
N SER A 155 -8.10 -41.31 14.18
CA SER A 155 -8.08 -41.87 15.53
C SER A 155 -9.40 -42.43 16.06
N ASP A 156 -10.44 -42.58 15.24
CA ASP A 156 -11.71 -43.17 15.72
C ASP A 156 -12.19 -44.35 14.86
N LYS A 157 -11.31 -45.33 14.67
CA LYS A 157 -11.78 -46.66 14.18
C LYS A 157 -10.87 -47.77 14.69
N GLU A 158 -10.85 -47.96 16.01
CA GLU A 158 -10.43 -49.22 16.59
C GLU A 158 -10.85 -49.25 18.08
N GLN A 159 -12.11 -49.55 18.34
CA GLN A 159 -12.59 -50.15 19.56
C GLN A 159 -14.04 -50.54 19.44
N THR A 160 -14.31 -51.62 18.71
CA THR A 160 -15.49 -52.45 18.95
C THR A 160 -15.19 -53.85 18.46
N HIS A 161 -14.57 -54.64 19.33
CA HIS A 161 -14.62 -56.08 19.34
C HIS A 161 -14.47 -56.59 20.77
N SER A 162 -15.60 -56.93 21.32
CA SER A 162 -15.63 -57.92 22.41
C SER A 162 -16.13 -59.25 21.82
#